data_0349292cd460ae3cbe006986c888dc7d
#
_entry.id   0349292cd460ae3cbe006986c888dc7d
#
_cell.length_a   1.000
_cell.length_b   1.000
_cell.length_c   1.000
_cell.angle_alpha   90.00
_cell.angle_beta   90.00
_cell.angle_gamma   90.00
#
_symmetry.space_group_name_H-M   'P 1'
#
loop_
_entity.id
_entity.type
_entity.pdbx_description
1 polymer ?
#
loop_
_entity_poly.entity_id
_entity_poly.type
_entity_poly.pdbx_seq_one_letter_code
_entity_poly.pdbx_strand_id
1 'polypeptide(L)'
;ERKTFILRTAIFIGIVIFIFSFVLNKYFLKPIKNLVAYTRIIKDKSRKKTNINELKSRNDELGVLSNSLDDMTNELQKRISHAENFSTDLVHEIRNPLTSLKSATEILHETEDQAQRSKLIDILNHDVQRIERLITDYSQMLKDEVALSREKMKKINLKLIVKSVVDDFNNIYEVKRG
;
A
#
# COMPACT_ATOMS: atom_id res chain seq x y z
N GLU A 1 -61.96 -23.87 -29.02
CA GLU A 1 -61.34 -24.28 -27.75
C GLU A 1 -59.80 -24.44 -27.86
N ARG A 2 -59.24 -25.13 -28.87
CA ARG A 2 -57.78 -25.29 -29.04
C ARG A 2 -57.01 -23.98 -29.16
N LYS A 3 -57.53 -23.00 -29.93
CA LYS A 3 -56.84 -21.71 -30.13
C LYS A 3 -56.81 -20.86 -28.84
N THR A 4 -57.88 -20.88 -28.06
CA THR A 4 -57.95 -20.16 -26.79
C THR A 4 -57.03 -20.77 -25.72
N PHE A 5 -56.86 -22.10 -25.73
CA PHE A 5 -55.90 -22.81 -24.87
C PHE A 5 -54.44 -22.44 -25.21
N ILE A 6 -54.08 -22.51 -26.50
CA ILE A 6 -52.75 -22.11 -26.97
C ILE A 6 -52.45 -20.65 -26.63
N LEU A 7 -53.39 -19.74 -26.79
CA LEU A 7 -53.19 -18.36 -26.46
C LEU A 7 -52.95 -18.13 -24.95
N ARG A 8 -53.74 -18.80 -24.11
CA ARG A 8 -53.61 -18.73 -22.65
C ARG A 8 -52.22 -19.28 -22.17
N THR A 9 -51.78 -20.39 -22.72
CA THR A 9 -50.46 -20.99 -22.39
C THR A 9 -49.32 -20.09 -22.86
N ALA A 10 -49.42 -19.48 -24.05
CA ALA A 10 -48.43 -18.52 -24.54
C ALA A 10 -48.31 -17.28 -23.66
N ILE A 11 -49.46 -16.70 -23.23
CA ILE A 11 -49.50 -15.57 -22.32
C ILE A 11 -48.85 -15.93 -20.96
N PHE A 12 -49.23 -17.11 -20.43
CA PHE A 12 -48.64 -17.57 -19.14
C PHE A 12 -47.14 -17.72 -19.21
N ILE A 13 -46.61 -18.37 -20.27
CA ILE A 13 -45.18 -18.48 -20.49
C ILE A 13 -44.50 -17.11 -20.62
N GLY A 14 -45.12 -16.19 -21.37
CA GLY A 14 -44.61 -14.81 -21.50
C GLY A 14 -44.50 -14.08 -20.15
N ILE A 15 -45.51 -14.23 -19.29
CA ILE A 15 -45.50 -13.66 -17.93
C ILE A 15 -44.37 -14.28 -17.09
N VAL A 16 -44.22 -15.57 -17.14
CA VAL A 16 -43.13 -16.26 -16.37
C VAL A 16 -41.77 -15.80 -16.82
N ILE A 17 -41.53 -15.72 -18.13
CA ILE A 17 -40.25 -15.21 -18.68
C ILE A 17 -40.02 -13.75 -18.27
N PHE A 18 -41.06 -12.93 -18.31
CA PHE A 18 -40.95 -11.51 -17.92
C PHE A 18 -40.58 -11.36 -16.43
N ILE A 19 -41.28 -12.08 -15.55
CA ILE A 19 -40.99 -12.07 -14.11
C ILE A 19 -39.56 -12.57 -13.85
N PHE A 20 -39.15 -13.67 -14.47
CA PHE A 20 -37.82 -14.22 -14.34
C PHE A 20 -36.74 -13.24 -14.80
N SER A 21 -36.93 -12.63 -15.97
CA SER A 21 -36.02 -11.60 -16.50
C SER A 21 -35.90 -10.39 -15.56
N PHE A 22 -37.04 -9.95 -15.00
CA PHE A 22 -37.03 -8.84 -14.04
C PHE A 22 -36.27 -9.17 -12.76
N VAL A 23 -36.48 -10.37 -12.21
CA VAL A 23 -35.76 -10.85 -11.02
C VAL A 23 -34.28 -10.95 -11.30
N LEU A 24 -33.89 -11.57 -12.41
CA LEU A 24 -32.49 -11.71 -12.83
C LEU A 24 -31.78 -10.34 -12.97
N ASN A 25 -32.45 -9.40 -13.61
CA ASN A 25 -31.92 -8.05 -13.78
C ASN A 25 -31.70 -7.34 -12.42
N LYS A 26 -32.70 -7.41 -11.52
CA LYS A 26 -32.68 -6.70 -10.24
C LYS A 26 -31.70 -7.31 -9.25
N TYR A 27 -31.68 -8.65 -9.13
CA TYR A 27 -30.92 -9.33 -8.07
C TYR A 27 -29.50 -9.75 -8.48
N PHE A 28 -29.22 -9.88 -9.79
CA PHE A 28 -27.92 -10.31 -10.30
C PHE A 28 -27.24 -9.29 -11.20
N LEU A 29 -27.86 -8.86 -12.30
CA LEU A 29 -27.21 -8.00 -13.28
C LEU A 29 -26.84 -6.62 -12.71
N LYS A 30 -27.78 -5.98 -12.01
CA LYS A 30 -27.54 -4.65 -11.42
C LYS A 30 -26.44 -4.66 -10.36
N PRO A 31 -26.41 -5.59 -9.38
CA PRO A 31 -25.29 -5.74 -8.44
C PRO A 31 -23.95 -5.96 -9.12
N ILE A 32 -23.88 -6.84 -10.10
CA ILE A 32 -22.63 -7.12 -10.82
C ILE A 32 -22.13 -5.87 -11.56
N LYS A 33 -23.03 -5.13 -12.23
CA LYS A 33 -22.68 -3.86 -12.88
C LYS A 33 -22.13 -2.83 -11.87
N ASN A 34 -22.68 -2.78 -10.67
CA ASN A 34 -22.21 -1.87 -9.62
C ASN A 34 -20.80 -2.27 -9.15
N LEU A 35 -20.50 -3.57 -8.98
CA LEU A 35 -19.17 -4.05 -8.65
C LEU A 35 -18.14 -3.73 -9.75
N VAL A 36 -18.51 -3.93 -11.01
CA VAL A 36 -17.65 -3.55 -12.15
C VAL A 36 -17.42 -2.04 -12.21
N ALA A 37 -18.44 -1.23 -11.93
CA ALA A 37 -18.29 0.22 -11.86
C ALA A 37 -17.35 0.63 -10.71
N TYR A 38 -17.46 -0.02 -9.56
CA TYR A 38 -16.58 0.21 -8.42
C TYR A 38 -15.11 -0.07 -8.75
N THR A 39 -14.79 -1.21 -9.37
CA THR A 39 -13.42 -1.52 -9.78
C THR A 39 -12.85 -0.53 -10.80
N ARG A 40 -13.67 -0.01 -11.71
CA ARG A 40 -13.23 1.03 -12.66
C ARG A 40 -12.89 2.35 -11.99
N ILE A 41 -13.69 2.78 -11.00
CA ILE A 41 -13.46 4.02 -10.27
C ILE A 41 -12.13 3.94 -9.48
N ILE A 42 -11.83 2.79 -8.90
CA ILE A 42 -10.55 2.55 -8.21
C ILE A 42 -9.39 2.70 -9.20
N LYS A 43 -9.50 2.08 -10.37
CA LYS A 43 -8.47 2.15 -11.42
C LYS A 43 -8.21 3.59 -11.88
N ASP A 44 -9.26 4.40 -12.04
CA ASP A 44 -9.19 5.76 -12.58
C ASP A 44 -8.85 6.82 -11.51
N LYS A 45 -8.47 6.42 -10.28
CA LYS A 45 -8.22 7.33 -9.13
C LYS A 45 -9.35 8.35 -8.90
N SER A 46 -10.52 8.10 -9.45
CA SER A 46 -11.67 9.00 -9.34
C SER A 46 -12.28 8.90 -7.94
N ARG A 47 -12.33 10.02 -7.20
CA ARG A 47 -12.95 10.11 -5.87
C ARG A 47 -14.48 9.94 -5.84
N LYS A 48 -15.10 9.50 -6.93
CA LYS A 48 -16.54 9.23 -6.94
C LYS A 48 -16.82 8.01 -6.06
N LYS A 49 -17.36 8.24 -4.88
CA LYS A 49 -17.88 7.20 -3.99
C LYS A 49 -19.00 6.45 -4.67
N THR A 50 -18.73 5.33 -5.30
CA THR A 50 -19.78 4.39 -5.66
C THR A 50 -20.20 3.70 -4.37
N ASN A 51 -21.46 3.83 -4.01
CA ASN A 51 -21.98 3.27 -2.76
C ASN A 51 -22.14 1.75 -2.91
N ILE A 52 -21.14 1.00 -2.48
CA ILE A 52 -21.20 -0.48 -2.42
C ILE A 52 -21.77 -0.99 -1.09
N ASN A 53 -22.17 -0.08 -0.17
CA ASN A 53 -22.66 -0.47 1.15
C ASN A 53 -23.90 -1.37 1.07
N GLU A 54 -24.77 -1.16 0.09
CA GLU A 54 -25.92 -2.04 -0.17
C GLU A 54 -25.49 -3.46 -0.55
N LEU A 55 -24.36 -3.59 -1.26
CA LEU A 55 -23.83 -4.90 -1.64
C LEU A 55 -23.10 -5.58 -0.47
N LYS A 56 -22.43 -4.81 0.36
CA LYS A 56 -21.74 -5.33 1.56
C LYS A 56 -22.69 -5.88 2.62
N SER A 57 -23.92 -5.33 2.71
CA SER A 57 -24.95 -5.80 3.64
C SER A 57 -25.69 -7.07 3.19
N ARG A 58 -25.35 -7.63 2.03
CA ARG A 58 -25.95 -8.88 1.57
C ARG A 58 -25.35 -10.08 2.28
N ASN A 59 -26.19 -11.09 2.54
CA ASN A 59 -25.79 -12.34 3.19
C ASN A 59 -25.59 -13.48 2.18
N ASP A 60 -25.30 -13.15 0.92
CA ASP A 60 -25.04 -14.13 -0.17
C ASP A 60 -23.60 -13.99 -0.70
N GLU A 61 -23.25 -14.78 -1.71
CA GLU A 61 -21.94 -14.82 -2.35
C GLU A 61 -21.53 -13.46 -2.93
N LEU A 62 -22.50 -12.65 -3.37
CA LEU A 62 -22.24 -11.28 -3.85
C LEU A 62 -21.84 -10.34 -2.71
N GLY A 63 -22.40 -10.54 -1.51
CA GLY A 63 -21.99 -9.82 -0.31
C GLY A 63 -20.57 -10.18 0.11
N VAL A 64 -20.23 -11.47 0.12
CA VAL A 64 -18.87 -11.95 0.41
C VAL A 64 -17.86 -11.38 -0.59
N LEU A 65 -18.18 -11.45 -1.89
CA LEU A 65 -17.33 -10.89 -2.95
C LEU A 65 -17.14 -9.38 -2.79
N SER A 66 -18.22 -8.66 -2.45
CA SER A 66 -18.20 -7.21 -2.24
C SER A 66 -17.29 -6.80 -1.09
N ASN A 67 -17.37 -7.52 0.03
CA ASN A 67 -16.51 -7.29 1.19
C ASN A 67 -15.05 -7.60 0.87
N SER A 68 -14.77 -8.74 0.24
CA SER A 68 -13.41 -9.12 -0.14
C SER A 68 -12.77 -8.11 -1.12
N LEU A 69 -13.56 -7.59 -2.06
CA LEU A 69 -13.10 -6.57 -3.00
C LEU A 69 -12.80 -5.24 -2.31
N ASP A 70 -13.64 -4.84 -1.35
CA ASP A 70 -13.44 -3.63 -0.57
C ASP A 70 -12.19 -3.74 0.33
N ASP A 71 -12.00 -4.87 1.00
CA ASP A 71 -10.82 -5.14 1.83
C ASP A 71 -9.53 -5.09 1.00
N MET A 72 -9.54 -5.74 -0.18
CA MET A 72 -8.40 -5.70 -1.11
C MET A 72 -8.12 -4.26 -1.59
N THR A 73 -9.16 -3.49 -1.86
CA THR A 73 -9.02 -2.10 -2.29
C THR A 73 -8.45 -1.21 -1.20
N ASN A 74 -8.95 -1.36 0.02
CA ASN A 74 -8.47 -0.61 1.18
C ASN A 74 -7.00 -0.96 1.47
N GLU A 75 -6.62 -2.23 1.36
CA GLU A 75 -5.23 -2.66 1.51
C GLU A 75 -4.33 -2.06 0.43
N LEU A 76 -4.77 -2.10 -0.83
CA LEU A 76 -4.04 -1.48 -1.94
C LEU A 76 -3.87 0.03 -1.73
N GLN A 77 -4.92 0.73 -1.30
CA GLN A 77 -4.85 2.16 -1.03
C GLN A 77 -3.88 2.49 0.11
N LYS A 78 -3.86 1.70 1.17
CA LYS A 78 -2.87 1.82 2.25
C LYS A 78 -1.45 1.68 1.71
N ARG A 79 -1.19 0.65 0.91
CA ARG A 79 0.14 0.44 0.31
C ARG A 79 0.58 1.58 -0.60
N ILE A 80 -0.35 2.13 -1.40
CA ILE A 80 -0.06 3.30 -2.25
C ILE A 80 0.29 4.50 -1.37
N SER A 81 -0.52 4.80 -0.34
CA SER A 81 -0.25 5.93 0.56
C SER A 81 1.08 5.76 1.31
N HIS A 82 1.41 4.55 1.75
CA HIS A 82 2.71 4.26 2.35
C HIS A 82 3.86 4.53 1.37
N ALA A 83 3.73 4.07 0.12
CA ALA A 83 4.76 4.31 -0.91
C ALA A 83 4.89 5.80 -1.27
N GLU A 84 3.79 6.54 -1.33
CA GLU A 84 3.79 7.99 -1.60
C GLU A 84 4.47 8.77 -0.46
N ASN A 85 4.13 8.49 0.80
CA ASN A 85 4.75 9.11 1.97
C ASN A 85 6.24 8.79 2.03
N PHE A 86 6.59 7.51 1.90
CA PHE A 86 7.95 7.02 1.85
C PHE A 86 8.79 7.75 0.78
N SER A 87 8.26 7.87 -0.45
CA SER A 87 8.96 8.60 -1.53
C SER A 87 9.14 10.08 -1.20
N THR A 88 8.16 10.70 -0.57
CA THR A 88 8.21 12.11 -0.18
C THR A 88 9.26 12.34 0.89
N ASP A 89 9.29 11.51 1.93
CA ASP A 89 10.25 11.58 3.03
C ASP A 89 11.68 11.38 2.51
N LEU A 90 11.90 10.37 1.67
CA LEU A 90 13.20 10.12 1.04
C LEU A 90 13.70 11.32 0.24
N VAL A 91 12.82 11.94 -0.57
CA VAL A 91 13.19 13.14 -1.36
C VAL A 91 13.59 14.28 -0.44
N HIS A 92 12.87 14.49 0.67
CA HIS A 92 13.20 15.56 1.63
C HIS A 92 14.51 15.27 2.36
N GLU A 93 14.74 14.04 2.79
CA GLU A 93 15.95 13.65 3.51
C GLU A 93 17.22 13.66 2.63
N ILE A 94 17.08 13.37 1.33
CA ILE A 94 18.21 13.50 0.37
C ILE A 94 18.44 14.96 -0.03
N ARG A 95 17.39 15.77 -0.15
CA ARG A 95 17.53 17.19 -0.54
C ARG A 95 18.37 17.98 0.45
N ASN A 96 18.24 17.71 1.75
CA ASN A 96 18.94 18.44 2.79
C ASN A 96 20.48 18.34 2.64
N PRO A 97 21.10 17.14 2.63
CA PRO A 97 22.53 17.00 2.43
C PRO A 97 22.97 17.48 1.03
N LEU A 98 22.16 17.31 -0.02
CA LEU A 98 22.47 17.85 -1.34
C LEU A 98 22.56 19.37 -1.35
N THR A 99 21.69 20.06 -0.59
CA THR A 99 21.75 21.53 -0.45
C THR A 99 23.00 21.94 0.31
N SER A 100 23.35 21.24 1.39
CA SER A 100 24.58 21.45 2.14
C SER A 100 25.83 21.23 1.28
N LEU A 101 25.88 20.12 0.53
CA LEU A 101 26.96 19.82 -0.43
C LEU A 101 27.13 20.96 -1.45
N LYS A 102 26.02 21.43 -2.03
CA LYS A 102 26.04 22.53 -2.99
C LYS A 102 26.63 23.80 -2.36
N SER A 103 26.13 24.21 -1.19
CA SER A 103 26.63 25.41 -0.49
C SER A 103 28.10 25.25 -0.09
N ALA A 104 28.51 24.11 0.41
CA ALA A 104 29.89 23.84 0.78
C ALA A 104 30.82 23.91 -0.44
N THR A 105 30.41 23.40 -1.61
CA THR A 105 31.19 23.49 -2.85
C THR A 105 31.31 24.88 -3.37
N GLU A 106 30.26 25.74 -3.29
CA GLU A 106 30.29 27.14 -3.68
C GLU A 106 31.29 27.91 -2.80
N ILE A 107 31.23 27.76 -1.46
CA ILE A 107 32.15 28.43 -0.53
C ILE A 107 33.58 27.88 -0.74
N LEU A 108 33.78 26.59 -0.98
CA LEU A 108 35.09 25.98 -1.20
C LEU A 108 35.80 26.60 -2.42
N HIS A 109 35.04 26.99 -3.43
CA HIS A 109 35.58 27.62 -4.64
C HIS A 109 36.08 29.05 -4.39
N GLU A 110 35.46 29.78 -3.44
CA GLU A 110 35.78 31.15 -3.11
C GLU A 110 36.81 31.29 -1.96
N THR A 111 37.02 30.25 -1.18
CA THR A 111 37.85 30.23 0.02
C THR A 111 39.30 29.90 -0.27
N GLU A 112 40.25 30.79 0.06
CA GLU A 112 41.70 30.53 -0.03
C GLU A 112 42.29 30.00 1.28
N ASP A 113 41.60 30.19 2.42
CA ASP A 113 42.05 29.73 3.73
C ASP A 113 42.05 28.18 3.84
N GLN A 114 43.22 27.61 4.06
CA GLN A 114 43.45 26.19 4.14
C GLN A 114 42.67 25.51 5.30
N ALA A 115 42.51 26.19 6.43
CA ALA A 115 41.76 25.68 7.57
C ALA A 115 40.26 25.59 7.30
N GLN A 116 39.71 26.61 6.62
CA GLN A 116 38.31 26.62 6.18
C GLN A 116 38.07 25.60 5.10
N ARG A 117 38.98 25.45 4.14
CA ARG A 117 38.89 24.41 3.10
C ARG A 117 38.81 23.00 3.68
N SER A 118 39.65 22.72 4.69
CA SER A 118 39.63 21.40 5.37
C SER A 118 38.26 21.12 6.01
N LYS A 119 37.70 22.10 6.73
CA LYS A 119 36.36 21.96 7.33
C LYS A 119 35.24 21.74 6.30
N LEU A 120 35.31 22.43 5.17
CA LEU A 120 34.33 22.27 4.11
C LEU A 120 34.42 20.85 3.48
N ILE A 121 35.64 20.35 3.30
CA ILE A 121 35.85 18.98 2.81
C ILE A 121 35.29 17.95 3.81
N ASP A 122 35.46 18.17 5.12
CA ASP A 122 34.86 17.30 6.14
C ASP A 122 33.34 17.30 6.08
N ILE A 123 32.70 18.47 5.89
CA ILE A 123 31.25 18.58 5.70
C ILE A 123 30.81 17.81 4.44
N LEU A 124 31.51 17.97 3.32
CA LEU A 124 31.21 17.26 2.08
C LEU A 124 31.25 15.74 2.28
N ASN A 125 32.32 15.24 2.92
CA ASN A 125 32.47 13.82 3.21
C ASN A 125 31.37 13.29 4.14
N HIS A 126 31.03 14.05 5.18
CA HIS A 126 29.96 13.69 6.10
C HIS A 126 28.61 13.59 5.40
N ASP A 127 28.28 14.56 4.54
CA ASP A 127 27.00 14.59 3.82
C ASP A 127 26.91 13.48 2.76
N VAL A 128 28.01 13.15 2.07
CA VAL A 128 28.08 11.98 1.17
C VAL A 128 27.81 10.69 1.94
N GLN A 129 28.49 10.47 3.08
CA GLN A 129 28.27 9.29 3.91
C GLN A 129 26.84 9.22 4.47
N ARG A 130 26.23 10.36 4.73
CA ARG A 130 24.83 10.43 5.14
C ARG A 130 23.88 9.97 4.03
N ILE A 131 24.12 10.40 2.80
CA ILE A 131 23.32 9.96 1.63
C ILE A 131 23.50 8.45 1.41
N GLU A 132 24.70 7.93 1.49
CA GLU A 132 24.96 6.49 1.35
C GLU A 132 24.22 5.66 2.42
N ARG A 133 24.23 6.12 3.66
CA ARG A 133 23.46 5.46 4.73
C ARG A 133 21.96 5.52 4.45
N LEU A 134 21.43 6.68 4.08
CA LEU A 134 20.02 6.81 3.73
C LEU A 134 19.61 5.81 2.63
N ILE A 135 20.37 5.72 1.55
CA ILE A 135 20.10 4.79 0.45
C ILE A 135 20.13 3.33 0.94
N THR A 136 21.08 3.00 1.79
CA THR A 136 21.24 1.64 2.34
C THR A 136 20.08 1.29 3.27
N ASP A 137 19.72 2.17 4.20
CA ASP A 137 18.66 1.98 5.17
C ASP A 137 17.30 1.86 4.48
N TYR A 138 17.04 2.72 3.49
CA TYR A 138 15.82 2.66 2.69
C TYR A 138 15.73 1.39 1.84
N SER A 139 16.86 0.95 1.25
CA SER A 139 16.90 -0.31 0.50
C SER A 139 16.63 -1.51 1.39
N GLN A 140 17.17 -1.52 2.63
CA GLN A 140 16.93 -2.58 3.59
C GLN A 140 15.47 -2.59 4.06
N MET A 141 14.92 -1.44 4.39
CA MET A 141 13.51 -1.30 4.79
C MET A 141 12.54 -1.83 3.72
N LEU A 142 12.80 -1.55 2.43
CA LEU A 142 11.99 -2.11 1.33
C LEU A 142 12.09 -3.65 1.26
N LYS A 143 13.27 -4.22 1.48
CA LYS A 143 13.45 -5.68 1.52
C LYS A 143 12.69 -6.30 2.69
N ASP A 144 12.76 -5.66 3.85
CA ASP A 144 12.08 -6.12 5.07
C ASP A 144 10.56 -6.06 4.92
N GLU A 145 10.01 -5.01 4.29
CA GLU A 145 8.58 -4.90 4.00
C GLU A 145 8.10 -6.00 3.06
N VAL A 146 8.87 -6.30 2.00
CA VAL A 146 8.58 -7.42 1.10
C VAL A 146 8.64 -8.76 1.82
N ALA A 147 9.62 -8.98 2.69
CA ALA A 147 9.75 -10.19 3.49
C ALA A 147 8.56 -10.34 4.45
N LEU A 148 8.21 -9.29 5.19
CA LEU A 148 7.06 -9.28 6.11
C LEU A 148 5.73 -9.52 5.39
N SER A 149 5.56 -9.02 4.16
CA SER A 149 4.34 -9.24 3.39
C SER A 149 4.15 -10.69 2.94
N ARG A 150 5.23 -11.48 2.86
CA ARG A 150 5.22 -12.89 2.44
C ARG A 150 5.14 -13.86 3.60
N GLU A 151 5.60 -13.46 4.78
CA GLU A 151 5.64 -14.34 5.94
C GLU A 151 4.30 -14.34 6.69
N LYS A 152 3.89 -15.54 7.11
CA LYS A 152 2.72 -15.70 7.98
C LYS A 152 3.10 -15.39 9.41
N MET A 153 2.24 -14.64 10.10
CA MET A 153 2.36 -14.40 11.54
C MET A 153 2.48 -15.72 12.30
N LYS A 154 3.57 -15.87 13.09
CA LYS A 154 3.80 -17.03 13.96
C LYS A 154 3.81 -16.56 15.42
N LYS A 155 3.28 -17.38 16.31
CA LYS A 155 3.42 -17.14 17.76
C LYS A 155 4.87 -17.40 18.14
N ILE A 156 5.55 -16.40 18.67
CA ILE A 156 6.94 -16.49 19.13
C ILE A 156 7.01 -16.23 20.63
N ASN A 157 8.01 -16.86 21.28
CA ASN A 157 8.25 -16.61 22.70
C ASN A 157 9.16 -15.38 22.85
N LEU A 158 8.54 -14.25 23.18
CA LEU A 158 9.24 -12.96 23.35
C LEU A 158 10.38 -13.04 24.38
N LYS A 159 10.24 -13.85 25.44
CA LYS A 159 11.27 -14.03 26.48
C LYS A 159 12.58 -14.55 25.92
N LEU A 160 12.53 -15.48 24.95
CA LEU A 160 13.74 -16.03 24.32
C LEU A 160 14.44 -14.97 23.47
N ILE A 161 13.69 -14.17 22.74
CA ILE A 161 14.24 -13.10 21.88
C ILE A 161 14.90 -12.03 22.76
N VAL A 162 14.18 -11.54 23.78
CA VAL A 162 14.71 -10.52 24.69
C VAL A 162 15.98 -11.03 25.39
N LYS A 163 16.01 -12.30 25.84
CA LYS A 163 17.17 -12.89 26.43
C LYS A 163 18.37 -12.92 25.47
N SER A 164 18.15 -13.36 24.22
CA SER A 164 19.20 -13.38 23.20
C SER A 164 19.78 -11.98 22.96
N VAL A 165 18.92 -10.97 22.82
CA VAL A 165 19.35 -9.57 22.63
C VAL A 165 20.16 -9.07 23.83
N VAL A 166 19.73 -9.35 25.06
CA VAL A 166 20.45 -8.95 26.27
C VAL A 166 21.80 -9.63 26.34
N ASP A 167 21.87 -10.94 26.05
CA ASP A 167 23.13 -11.71 26.05
C ASP A 167 24.10 -11.15 24.98
N ASP A 168 23.63 -10.80 23.80
CA ASP A 168 24.41 -10.18 22.72
C ASP A 168 24.97 -8.81 23.15
N PHE A 169 24.14 -7.96 23.77
CA PHE A 169 24.60 -6.67 24.31
C PHE A 169 25.63 -6.83 25.39
N ASN A 170 25.47 -7.77 26.33
CA ASN A 170 26.43 -8.01 27.40
C ASN A 170 27.76 -8.47 26.82
N ASN A 171 27.75 -9.37 25.84
CA ASN A 171 28.97 -9.84 25.18
C ASN A 171 29.74 -8.68 24.50
N ILE A 172 29.01 -7.75 23.84
CA ILE A 172 29.63 -6.57 23.20
C ILE A 172 30.25 -5.62 24.24
N TYR A 173 29.61 -5.47 25.41
CA TYR A 173 30.11 -4.63 26.50
C TYR A 173 31.33 -5.24 27.21
N GLU A 174 31.35 -6.55 27.37
CA GLU A 174 32.55 -7.26 27.96
C GLU A 174 33.74 -7.16 27.04
N VAL A 175 33.59 -7.32 25.73
CA VAL A 175 34.69 -7.20 24.75
C VAL A 175 35.26 -5.77 24.68
N LYS A 176 34.51 -4.73 25.05
CA LYS A 176 35.00 -3.34 25.09
C LYS A 176 35.69 -2.96 26.39
N ARG A 177 35.64 -3.79 27.42
CA ARG A 177 36.26 -3.54 28.73
C ARG A 177 37.60 -4.28 28.96
N GLY A 178 37.97 -5.19 28.12
CA GLY A 178 39.26 -5.86 28.10
C GLY A 178 40.18 -5.28 27.03
#